data_d3c588243a9fcbcd7c169359cc8ef2a4
#
_entry.id   d3c588243a9fcbcd7c169359cc8ef2a4
#
_cell.length_a   1.000
_cell.length_b   1.000
_cell.length_c   1.000
_cell.angle_alpha   90.00
_cell.angle_beta   90.00
_cell.angle_gamma   90.00
#
_symmetry.space_group_name_H-M   'P 1'
#
loop_
_entity.id
_entity.type
_entity.pdbx_description
1 polymer ?
#
loop_
_entity_poly.entity_id
_entity_poly.type
_entity_poly.pdbx_seq_one_letter_code
_entity_poly.pdbx_strand_id
1 'polypeptide(L)'
;VVLAVQDLRVKDEHGVERLKGVSFEIRAGEILGIAGVAGNGQSELMEALGGMIRATGTVILKGQPLPLSGKGADGQSRRRAGIAHVPEDRHHHGLILDFTAWENIAFGYFNEPEYQKNRLLMDNAAIRADTAKKMETFDVRPPIPGLAAKSFSGGNQQKIVVAREFEQDPDLLLVGQPTRGVDIGAIEFIHKQLIALRDAGKAVLLVSVELDEIMSLSDRIAVMFDGRLMGFRDPEKTDERELGLLMAGITGKEEAA
;
A
#
# COMPACT_ATOMS: atom_id res chain seq x y z
N VAL A 1 7.71 -16.48 -5.35
CA VAL A 1 6.63 -15.54 -5.65
C VAL A 1 5.72 -15.47 -4.44
N VAL A 2 5.48 -14.26 -3.92
CA VAL A 2 4.55 -13.98 -2.83
C VAL A 2 3.19 -13.63 -3.39
N LEU A 3 3.13 -12.70 -4.37
CA LEU A 3 1.91 -12.32 -5.07
C LEU A 3 2.03 -12.64 -6.55
N ALA A 4 1.02 -13.30 -7.12
CA ALA A 4 0.83 -13.44 -8.56
C ALA A 4 -0.54 -12.88 -8.95
N VAL A 5 -0.54 -11.97 -9.92
CA VAL A 5 -1.74 -11.33 -10.48
C VAL A 5 -1.82 -11.69 -11.97
N GLN A 6 -2.98 -12.17 -12.42
CA GLN A 6 -3.21 -12.57 -13.80
C GLN A 6 -4.54 -12.00 -14.31
N ASP A 7 -4.48 -11.26 -15.41
CA ASP A 7 -5.61 -10.65 -16.11
C ASP A 7 -6.57 -9.89 -15.18
N LEU A 8 -6.00 -9.11 -14.22
CA LEU A 8 -6.81 -8.34 -13.28
C LEU A 8 -7.54 -7.22 -14.01
N ARG A 9 -8.86 -7.20 -13.86
CA ARG A 9 -9.75 -6.21 -14.47
C ARG A 9 -10.66 -5.59 -13.43
N VAL A 10 -10.84 -4.30 -13.55
CA VAL A 10 -11.77 -3.52 -12.72
C VAL A 10 -12.65 -2.67 -13.62
N LYS A 11 -13.95 -2.64 -13.34
CA LYS A 11 -14.89 -1.70 -13.94
C LYS A 11 -15.43 -0.78 -12.85
N ASP A 12 -15.55 0.51 -13.18
CA ASP A 12 -16.20 1.46 -12.32
C ASP A 12 -17.74 1.30 -12.30
N GLU A 13 -18.43 2.14 -11.52
CA GLU A 13 -19.89 2.13 -11.41
C GLU A 13 -20.63 2.45 -12.72
N HIS A 14 -19.95 3.08 -13.67
CA HIS A 14 -20.45 3.38 -15.01
C HIS A 14 -20.11 2.30 -16.05
N GLY A 15 -19.43 1.21 -15.63
CA GLY A 15 -19.03 0.09 -16.50
C GLY A 15 -17.76 0.37 -17.30
N VAL A 16 -17.07 1.47 -17.07
CA VAL A 16 -15.80 1.79 -17.74
C VAL A 16 -14.69 0.92 -17.16
N GLU A 17 -13.94 0.23 -18.01
CA GLU A 17 -12.76 -0.53 -17.58
C GLU A 17 -11.63 0.41 -17.12
N ARG A 18 -11.32 0.35 -15.84
CA ARG A 18 -10.21 1.08 -15.20
C ARG A 18 -8.93 0.26 -15.16
N LEU A 19 -9.05 -1.07 -14.98
CA LEU A 19 -7.95 -2.01 -15.21
C LEU A 19 -8.33 -2.94 -16.36
N LYS A 20 -7.41 -3.10 -17.29
CA LYS A 20 -7.64 -3.76 -18.60
C LYS A 20 -6.75 -4.98 -18.77
N GLY A 21 -6.74 -5.89 -17.76
CA GLY A 21 -5.99 -7.13 -17.82
C GLY A 21 -4.54 -7.00 -17.34
N VAL A 22 -4.37 -6.45 -16.14
CA VAL A 22 -3.05 -6.26 -15.49
C VAL A 22 -2.54 -7.61 -15.00
N SER A 23 -1.27 -7.93 -15.32
CA SER A 23 -0.61 -9.17 -14.91
C SER A 23 0.83 -8.91 -14.46
N PHE A 24 1.18 -9.38 -13.26
CA PHE A 24 2.54 -9.27 -12.70
C PHE A 24 2.72 -10.23 -11.52
N GLU A 25 3.95 -10.37 -11.09
CA GLU A 25 4.34 -11.10 -9.87
C GLU A 25 5.22 -10.24 -8.99
N ILE A 26 5.17 -10.50 -7.68
CA ILE A 26 6.10 -9.91 -6.69
C ILE A 26 6.71 -11.06 -5.88
N ARG A 27 8.04 -10.99 -5.69
CA ARG A 27 8.79 -11.97 -4.93
C ARG A 27 9.01 -11.53 -3.48
N ALA A 28 9.36 -12.47 -2.63
CA ALA A 28 9.86 -12.16 -1.28
C ALA A 28 11.13 -11.31 -1.39
N GLY A 29 11.25 -10.26 -0.58
CA GLY A 29 12.39 -9.35 -0.62
C GLY A 29 12.42 -8.47 -1.87
N GLU A 30 11.26 -8.18 -2.48
CA GLU A 30 11.14 -7.33 -3.66
C GLU A 30 10.22 -6.15 -3.41
N ILE A 31 10.66 -4.95 -3.78
CA ILE A 31 9.79 -3.78 -3.98
C ILE A 31 9.50 -3.67 -5.47
N LEU A 32 8.25 -3.95 -5.87
CA LEU A 32 7.75 -3.63 -7.21
C LEU A 32 7.13 -2.23 -7.20
N GLY A 33 7.78 -1.28 -7.85
CA GLY A 33 7.25 0.06 -8.05
C GLY A 33 6.31 0.13 -9.24
N ILE A 34 5.17 0.81 -9.08
CA ILE A 34 4.24 1.14 -10.17
C ILE A 34 4.36 2.63 -10.46
N ALA A 35 5.00 2.96 -11.56
CA ALA A 35 5.07 4.32 -12.08
C ALA A 35 3.88 4.61 -12.99
N GLY A 36 3.32 5.83 -12.92
CA GLY A 36 2.24 6.25 -13.79
C GLY A 36 1.65 7.59 -13.38
N VAL A 37 1.02 8.28 -14.30
CA VAL A 37 0.28 9.52 -14.01
C VAL A 37 -1.02 9.17 -13.30
N ALA A 38 -1.43 9.97 -12.32
CA ALA A 38 -2.68 9.77 -11.59
C ALA A 38 -3.88 9.55 -12.53
N GLY A 39 -4.74 8.59 -12.18
CA GLY A 39 -5.92 8.22 -12.99
C GLY A 39 -5.67 7.16 -14.07
N ASN A 40 -4.48 6.58 -14.13
CA ASN A 40 -4.16 5.51 -15.08
C ASN A 40 -4.44 4.08 -14.55
N GLY A 41 -5.12 3.95 -13.40
CA GLY A 41 -5.54 2.66 -12.85
C GLY A 41 -4.77 2.22 -11.59
N GLN A 42 -3.82 3.03 -11.10
CA GLN A 42 -3.02 2.69 -9.91
C GLN A 42 -3.90 2.56 -8.66
N SER A 43 -4.83 3.51 -8.44
CA SER A 43 -5.73 3.49 -7.29
C SER A 43 -6.64 2.26 -7.34
N GLU A 44 -7.22 1.97 -8.50
CA GLU A 44 -8.06 0.79 -8.70
C GLU A 44 -7.29 -0.51 -8.50
N LEU A 45 -6.00 -0.55 -8.84
CA LEU A 45 -5.13 -1.69 -8.57
C LEU A 45 -4.97 -1.91 -7.06
N MET A 46 -4.65 -0.84 -6.32
CA MET A 46 -4.48 -0.88 -4.87
C MET A 46 -5.77 -1.26 -4.15
N GLU A 47 -6.90 -0.68 -4.55
CA GLU A 47 -8.21 -0.94 -3.98
C GLU A 47 -8.69 -2.38 -4.26
N ALA A 48 -8.46 -2.91 -5.46
CA ALA A 48 -8.82 -4.28 -5.82
C ALA A 48 -8.00 -5.30 -5.01
N LEU A 49 -6.69 -5.11 -4.92
CA LEU A 49 -5.81 -5.96 -4.11
C LEU A 49 -6.11 -5.82 -2.61
N GLY A 50 -6.41 -4.61 -2.15
CA GLY A 50 -6.82 -4.31 -0.78
C GLY A 50 -8.21 -4.82 -0.39
N GLY A 51 -8.99 -5.32 -1.37
CA GLY A 51 -10.35 -5.83 -1.12
C GLY A 51 -11.39 -4.72 -0.86
N MET A 52 -11.18 -3.54 -1.43
CA MET A 52 -12.08 -2.39 -1.30
C MET A 52 -13.06 -2.29 -2.47
N ILE A 53 -12.68 -2.78 -3.64
CA ILE A 53 -13.53 -2.82 -4.84
C ILE A 53 -13.54 -4.23 -5.44
N ARG A 54 -14.58 -4.51 -6.23
CA ARG A 54 -14.72 -5.78 -6.97
C ARG A 54 -13.83 -5.79 -8.20
N ALA A 55 -13.20 -6.93 -8.44
CA ALA A 55 -12.40 -7.16 -9.62
C ALA A 55 -12.68 -8.54 -10.21
N THR A 56 -12.16 -8.77 -11.42
CA THR A 56 -12.13 -10.09 -12.08
C THR A 56 -10.70 -10.42 -12.47
N GLY A 57 -10.43 -11.69 -12.79
CA GLY A 57 -9.09 -12.21 -13.02
C GLY A 57 -8.67 -13.19 -11.92
N THR A 58 -7.38 -13.40 -11.77
CA THR A 58 -6.84 -14.32 -10.75
C THR A 58 -5.77 -13.61 -9.93
N VAL A 59 -5.88 -13.71 -8.61
CA VAL A 59 -4.86 -13.25 -7.66
C VAL A 59 -4.52 -14.40 -6.73
N ILE A 60 -3.23 -14.70 -6.61
CA ILE A 60 -2.70 -15.77 -5.77
C ILE A 60 -1.68 -15.14 -4.80
N LEU A 61 -1.90 -15.35 -3.50
CA LEU A 61 -0.98 -14.94 -2.44
C LEU A 61 -0.39 -16.21 -1.78
N LYS A 62 0.93 -16.38 -1.83
CA LYS A 62 1.64 -17.53 -1.25
C LYS A 62 1.02 -18.87 -1.68
N GLY A 63 0.65 -18.98 -2.95
CA GLY A 63 0.04 -20.19 -3.51
C GLY A 63 -1.45 -20.38 -3.19
N GLN A 64 -2.08 -19.45 -2.47
CA GLN A 64 -3.51 -19.51 -2.14
C GLN A 64 -4.29 -18.47 -2.95
N PRO A 65 -5.43 -18.85 -3.57
CA PRO A 65 -6.24 -17.91 -4.32
C PRO A 65 -6.90 -16.87 -3.39
N LEU A 66 -6.86 -15.59 -3.79
CA LEU A 66 -7.56 -14.52 -3.11
C LEU A 66 -8.88 -14.22 -3.84
N PRO A 67 -10.03 -14.27 -3.14
CA PRO A 67 -11.30 -13.87 -3.72
C PRO A 67 -11.30 -12.40 -4.16
N LEU A 68 -11.77 -12.09 -5.36
CA LEU A 68 -11.88 -10.74 -5.90
C LEU A 68 -13.31 -10.18 -5.85
N SER A 69 -14.28 -11.00 -5.45
CA SER A 69 -15.68 -10.62 -5.28
C SER A 69 -16.38 -11.56 -4.30
N GLY A 70 -17.47 -11.11 -3.71
CA GLY A 70 -18.27 -11.92 -2.78
C GLY A 70 -17.59 -12.12 -1.41
N LYS A 71 -17.87 -13.27 -0.81
CA LYS A 71 -17.36 -13.59 0.55
C LYS A 71 -15.84 -13.74 0.54
N GLY A 72 -15.18 -13.04 1.45
CA GLY A 72 -13.72 -13.04 1.59
C GLY A 72 -12.98 -12.04 0.67
N ALA A 73 -13.72 -11.24 -0.11
CA ALA A 73 -13.16 -10.17 -0.92
C ALA A 73 -13.29 -8.81 -0.21
N ASP A 74 -12.80 -8.75 1.02
CA ASP A 74 -12.87 -7.56 1.88
C ASP A 74 -11.55 -7.32 2.59
N GLY A 75 -11.35 -6.09 3.10
CA GLY A 75 -10.11 -5.68 3.76
C GLY A 75 -9.75 -6.50 5.00
N GLN A 76 -10.75 -7.00 5.75
CA GLN A 76 -10.47 -7.87 6.90
C GLN A 76 -9.91 -9.22 6.46
N SER A 77 -10.46 -9.79 5.40
CA SER A 77 -9.95 -11.04 4.81
C SER A 77 -8.54 -10.86 4.25
N ARG A 78 -8.23 -9.69 3.67
CA ARG A 78 -6.88 -9.32 3.22
C ARG A 78 -5.87 -9.29 4.37
N ARG A 79 -6.21 -8.61 5.46
CA ARG A 79 -5.37 -8.58 6.67
C ARG A 79 -5.09 -9.98 7.23
N ARG A 80 -6.14 -10.81 7.35
CA ARG A 80 -5.99 -12.22 7.79
C ARG A 80 -5.14 -13.07 6.85
N ALA A 81 -5.09 -12.72 5.57
CA ALA A 81 -4.24 -13.39 4.59
C ALA A 81 -2.78 -12.88 4.62
N GLY A 82 -2.43 -11.90 5.47
CA GLY A 82 -1.09 -11.34 5.58
C GLY A 82 -0.84 -10.15 4.64
N ILE A 83 -1.89 -9.45 4.21
CA ILE A 83 -1.76 -8.22 3.42
C ILE A 83 -2.00 -7.00 4.33
N ALA A 84 -1.01 -6.11 4.41
CA ALA A 84 -1.16 -4.79 4.99
C ALA A 84 -1.32 -3.73 3.89
N HIS A 85 -2.02 -2.63 4.18
CA HIS A 85 -2.34 -1.62 3.18
C HIS A 85 -2.20 -0.20 3.73
N VAL A 86 -1.23 0.53 3.23
CA VAL A 86 -1.10 1.99 3.39
C VAL A 86 -1.78 2.64 2.19
N PRO A 87 -2.95 3.27 2.34
CA PRO A 87 -3.70 3.83 1.23
C PRO A 87 -3.10 5.13 0.72
N GLU A 88 -3.40 5.48 -0.52
CA GLU A 88 -2.97 6.74 -1.17
C GLU A 88 -3.52 7.98 -0.47
N ASP A 89 -4.78 7.93 -0.03
CA ASP A 89 -5.43 8.98 0.74
C ASP A 89 -5.64 8.53 2.19
N ARG A 90 -4.74 9.02 3.07
CA ARG A 90 -4.81 8.70 4.50
C ARG A 90 -6.05 9.23 5.20
N HIS A 91 -6.65 10.33 4.71
CA HIS A 91 -7.82 10.94 5.31
C HIS A 91 -9.12 10.23 4.90
N HIS A 92 -9.13 9.64 3.72
CA HIS A 92 -10.31 8.93 3.20
C HIS A 92 -10.31 7.45 3.62
N HIS A 93 -9.17 6.79 3.58
CA HIS A 93 -9.06 5.34 3.79
C HIS A 93 -8.10 4.93 4.93
N GLY A 94 -7.24 5.85 5.38
CA GLY A 94 -6.17 5.52 6.33
C GLY A 94 -6.51 5.78 7.79
N LEU A 95 -7.17 6.89 8.10
CA LEU A 95 -7.43 7.37 9.45
C LEU A 95 -8.88 7.83 9.62
N ILE A 96 -9.39 7.70 10.84
CA ILE A 96 -10.59 8.41 11.30
C ILE A 96 -10.10 9.60 12.12
N LEU A 97 -10.22 10.81 11.56
CA LEU A 97 -9.59 12.02 12.12
C LEU A 97 -10.07 12.39 13.53
N ASP A 98 -11.32 12.09 13.87
CA ASP A 98 -11.89 12.34 15.20
C ASP A 98 -11.52 11.26 16.22
N PHE A 99 -11.02 10.10 15.78
CA PHE A 99 -10.52 9.06 16.67
C PHE A 99 -9.15 9.42 17.21
N THR A 100 -8.85 8.94 18.40
CA THR A 100 -7.51 9.04 18.99
C THR A 100 -6.50 8.18 18.24
N ALA A 101 -5.20 8.44 18.47
CA ALA A 101 -4.15 7.64 17.87
C ALA A 101 -4.28 6.14 18.21
N TRP A 102 -4.62 5.80 19.48
CA TRP A 102 -4.77 4.39 19.86
C TRP A 102 -6.00 3.72 19.22
N GLU A 103 -7.10 4.44 19.00
CA GLU A 103 -8.24 3.92 18.26
C GLU A 103 -7.90 3.69 16.79
N ASN A 104 -7.13 4.58 16.18
CA ASN A 104 -6.66 4.43 14.81
C ASN A 104 -5.64 3.27 14.67
N ILE A 105 -4.76 3.05 15.65
CA ILE A 105 -3.85 1.89 15.64
C ILE A 105 -4.62 0.58 15.74
N ALA A 106 -5.66 0.51 16.57
CA ALA A 106 -6.50 -0.68 16.69
C ALA A 106 -7.43 -0.89 15.48
N PHE A 107 -7.64 0.14 14.65
CA PHE A 107 -8.62 0.09 13.56
C PHE A 107 -8.24 -0.96 12.51
N GLY A 108 -9.14 -1.93 12.34
CA GLY A 108 -8.92 -3.08 11.46
C GLY A 108 -8.22 -4.28 12.12
N TYR A 109 -7.65 -4.09 13.32
CA TYR A 109 -6.91 -5.10 14.08
C TYR A 109 -7.47 -5.35 15.50
N PHE A 110 -8.59 -4.73 15.83
CA PHE A 110 -9.22 -4.82 17.17
C PHE A 110 -9.62 -6.24 17.57
N ASN A 111 -9.65 -7.20 16.63
CA ASN A 111 -9.92 -8.62 16.90
C ASN A 111 -8.67 -9.44 17.18
N GLU A 112 -7.47 -8.84 17.11
CA GLU A 112 -6.23 -9.54 17.43
C GLU A 112 -6.20 -9.94 18.92
N PRO A 113 -5.69 -11.14 19.25
CA PRO A 113 -5.71 -11.66 20.62
C PRO A 113 -5.08 -10.70 21.64
N GLU A 114 -4.06 -9.94 21.26
CA GLU A 114 -3.33 -9.00 22.10
C GLU A 114 -4.21 -7.80 22.51
N TYR A 115 -5.22 -7.48 21.70
CA TYR A 115 -6.15 -6.38 21.94
C TYR A 115 -7.45 -6.78 22.62
N GLN A 116 -7.55 -8.05 23.04
CA GLN A 116 -8.77 -8.58 23.65
C GLN A 116 -8.54 -9.09 25.07
N LYS A 117 -9.36 -8.61 26.03
CA LYS A 117 -9.46 -9.21 27.36
C LYS A 117 -10.14 -10.57 27.32
N ASN A 118 -11.16 -10.70 26.47
CA ASN A 118 -11.90 -11.90 26.18
C ASN A 118 -12.60 -11.72 24.83
N ARG A 119 -13.32 -12.76 24.37
CA ARG A 119 -13.98 -12.78 23.06
C ARG A 119 -14.96 -11.60 22.81
N LEU A 120 -15.40 -10.89 23.85
CA LEU A 120 -16.42 -9.85 23.76
C LEU A 120 -15.92 -8.45 24.15
N LEU A 121 -14.76 -8.35 24.80
CA LEU A 121 -14.28 -7.08 25.37
C LEU A 121 -12.85 -6.79 24.91
N MET A 122 -12.66 -5.60 24.36
CA MET A 122 -11.33 -5.08 24.02
C MET A 122 -10.52 -4.73 25.27
N ASP A 123 -9.21 -4.89 25.20
CA ASP A 123 -8.29 -4.41 26.21
C ASP A 123 -7.71 -3.03 25.82
N ASN A 124 -8.44 -1.98 26.16
CA ASN A 124 -8.01 -0.61 25.88
C ASN A 124 -6.67 -0.24 26.54
N ALA A 125 -6.31 -0.89 27.64
CA ALA A 125 -5.02 -0.65 28.29
C ALA A 125 -3.88 -1.25 27.47
N ALA A 126 -4.04 -2.50 26.99
CA ALA A 126 -3.08 -3.16 26.10
C ALA A 126 -2.91 -2.37 24.79
N ILE A 127 -4.01 -1.96 24.15
CA ILE A 127 -3.97 -1.18 22.90
C ILE A 127 -3.22 0.14 23.12
N ARG A 128 -3.48 0.87 24.22
CA ARG A 128 -2.79 2.14 24.51
C ARG A 128 -1.30 1.93 24.77
N ALA A 129 -0.94 0.86 25.47
CA ALA A 129 0.46 0.53 25.73
C ALA A 129 1.22 0.18 24.43
N ASP A 130 0.61 -0.64 23.57
CA ASP A 130 1.15 -0.96 22.26
C ASP A 130 1.26 0.29 21.35
N THR A 131 0.22 1.14 21.37
CA THR A 131 0.25 2.41 20.63
C THR A 131 1.41 3.29 21.08
N ALA A 132 1.65 3.42 22.40
CA ALA A 132 2.76 4.21 22.92
C ALA A 132 4.11 3.69 22.40
N LYS A 133 4.30 2.37 22.40
CA LYS A 133 5.50 1.72 21.85
C LYS A 133 5.65 1.99 20.34
N LYS A 134 4.58 1.83 19.57
CA LYS A 134 4.56 2.11 18.12
C LYS A 134 4.87 3.58 17.84
N MET A 135 4.30 4.51 18.61
CA MET A 135 4.57 5.94 18.47
C MET A 135 6.03 6.28 18.75
N GLU A 136 6.67 5.60 19.70
CA GLU A 136 8.10 5.76 19.97
C GLU A 136 8.95 5.19 18.82
N THR A 137 8.67 3.95 18.39
CA THR A 137 9.39 3.26 17.29
C THR A 137 9.32 4.03 15.98
N PHE A 138 8.15 4.59 15.67
CA PHE A 138 7.91 5.32 14.41
C PHE A 138 8.10 6.85 14.56
N ASP A 139 8.63 7.31 15.69
CA ASP A 139 8.87 8.73 15.96
C ASP A 139 7.63 9.61 15.69
N VAL A 140 6.47 9.19 16.18
CA VAL A 140 5.22 9.98 16.11
C VAL A 140 5.26 11.07 17.19
N ARG A 141 5.07 12.33 16.82
CA ARG A 141 5.13 13.46 17.73
C ARG A 141 3.83 14.28 17.72
N PRO A 142 3.30 14.64 18.92
CA PRO A 142 3.72 14.21 20.24
C PRO A 142 3.34 12.74 20.52
N PRO A 143 4.11 11.98 21.37
CA PRO A 143 3.84 10.57 21.63
C PRO A 143 2.70 10.41 22.66
N ILE A 144 1.51 10.87 22.31
CA ILE A 144 0.31 10.86 23.16
C ILE A 144 -0.78 10.00 22.54
N PRO A 145 -0.93 8.71 22.93
CA PRO A 145 -1.91 7.81 22.36
C PRO A 145 -3.37 8.30 22.42
N GLY A 146 -3.71 9.09 23.42
CA GLY A 146 -5.05 9.64 23.61
C GLY A 146 -5.37 10.91 22.81
N LEU A 147 -4.41 11.44 22.05
CA LEU A 147 -4.63 12.63 21.22
C LEU A 147 -5.40 12.24 19.93
N ALA A 148 -6.38 13.06 19.55
CA ALA A 148 -7.15 12.83 18.31
C ALA A 148 -6.24 12.95 17.06
N ALA A 149 -6.48 12.10 16.06
CA ALA A 149 -5.65 12.03 14.84
C ALA A 149 -5.57 13.38 14.11
N LYS A 150 -6.65 14.16 14.08
CA LYS A 150 -6.67 15.51 13.50
C LYS A 150 -5.71 16.51 14.13
N SER A 151 -5.23 16.25 15.35
CA SER A 151 -4.32 17.13 16.08
C SER A 151 -2.84 16.89 15.75
N PHE A 152 -2.56 15.84 14.98
CA PHE A 152 -1.19 15.57 14.50
C PHE A 152 -0.94 16.27 13.16
N SER A 153 0.33 16.61 12.88
CA SER A 153 0.74 17.06 11.55
C SER A 153 0.56 15.94 10.51
N GLY A 154 0.49 16.32 9.23
CA GLY A 154 0.35 15.35 8.13
C GLY A 154 1.40 14.24 8.14
N GLY A 155 2.67 14.57 8.42
CA GLY A 155 3.74 13.60 8.58
C GLY A 155 3.52 12.63 9.74
N ASN A 156 3.08 13.13 10.91
CA ASN A 156 2.78 12.28 12.06
C ASN A 156 1.51 11.43 11.85
N GLN A 157 0.51 11.94 11.15
CA GLN A 157 -0.64 11.16 10.72
C GLN A 157 -0.22 9.99 9.82
N GLN A 158 0.66 10.24 8.85
CA GLN A 158 1.21 9.20 7.99
C GLN A 158 1.99 8.16 8.78
N LYS A 159 2.84 8.60 9.72
CA LYS A 159 3.57 7.69 10.61
C LYS A 159 2.65 6.80 11.45
N ILE A 160 1.47 7.29 11.88
CA ILE A 160 0.47 6.47 12.58
C ILE A 160 -0.08 5.36 11.65
N VAL A 161 -0.41 5.68 10.39
CA VAL A 161 -0.88 4.69 9.42
C VAL A 161 0.21 3.65 9.14
N VAL A 162 1.44 4.12 8.88
CA VAL A 162 2.61 3.26 8.61
C VAL A 162 2.90 2.37 9.82
N ALA A 163 2.90 2.91 11.05
CA ALA A 163 3.11 2.13 12.28
C ALA A 163 2.06 1.01 12.44
N ARG A 164 0.80 1.31 12.16
CA ARG A 164 -0.29 0.34 12.22
C ARG A 164 -0.07 -0.82 11.25
N GLU A 165 0.26 -0.51 10.00
CA GLU A 165 0.31 -1.52 8.94
C GLU A 165 1.65 -2.29 8.92
N PHE A 166 2.77 -1.64 9.23
CA PHE A 166 4.10 -2.26 9.16
C PHE A 166 4.38 -3.23 10.32
N GLU A 167 3.90 -2.91 11.52
CA GLU A 167 4.08 -3.73 12.71
C GLU A 167 3.26 -5.05 12.72
N GLN A 168 2.42 -5.25 11.70
CA GLN A 168 1.63 -6.49 11.56
C GLN A 168 2.43 -7.65 10.95
N ASP A 169 3.71 -7.47 10.67
CA ASP A 169 4.58 -8.45 10.02
C ASP A 169 3.97 -9.06 8.74
N PRO A 170 3.46 -8.22 7.80
CA PRO A 170 2.74 -8.71 6.64
C PRO A 170 3.64 -9.52 5.70
N ASP A 171 3.05 -10.44 4.93
CA ASP A 171 3.73 -11.12 3.81
C ASP A 171 3.79 -10.19 2.57
N LEU A 172 2.75 -9.38 2.37
CA LEU A 172 2.62 -8.40 1.30
C LEU A 172 2.20 -7.05 1.87
N LEU A 173 2.94 -6.00 1.51
CA LEU A 173 2.60 -4.64 1.83
C LEU A 173 2.18 -3.89 0.57
N LEU A 174 0.96 -3.38 0.55
CA LEU A 174 0.44 -2.45 -0.47
C LEU A 174 0.68 -1.03 0.04
N VAL A 175 1.43 -0.22 -0.70
CA VAL A 175 1.82 1.13 -0.28
C VAL A 175 1.49 2.12 -1.37
N GLY A 176 0.50 2.97 -1.13
CA GLY A 176 0.11 4.04 -2.04
C GLY A 176 0.56 5.41 -1.54
N GLN A 177 1.30 6.15 -2.36
CA GLN A 177 1.71 7.54 -2.12
C GLN A 177 2.24 7.78 -0.70
N PRO A 178 3.22 7.00 -0.19
CA PRO A 178 3.56 6.99 1.23
C PRO A 178 4.11 8.33 1.73
N THR A 179 4.66 9.14 0.85
CA THR A 179 5.31 10.42 1.18
C THR A 179 4.48 11.65 0.81
N ARG A 180 3.27 11.44 0.30
CA ARG A 180 2.40 12.55 -0.11
C ARG A 180 2.01 13.46 1.06
N GLY A 181 2.42 14.74 0.97
CA GLY A 181 2.07 15.77 1.95
C GLY A 181 2.69 15.54 3.34
N VAL A 182 3.92 15.01 3.37
CA VAL A 182 4.73 14.87 4.58
C VAL A 182 6.04 15.65 4.44
N ASP A 183 6.70 15.93 5.56
CA ASP A 183 7.99 16.61 5.59
C ASP A 183 9.16 15.67 5.22
N ILE A 184 10.32 16.26 4.87
CA ILE A 184 11.52 15.52 4.43
C ILE A 184 11.96 14.47 5.46
N GLY A 185 11.90 14.78 6.74
CA GLY A 185 12.30 13.84 7.80
C GLY A 185 11.38 12.62 7.86
N ALA A 186 10.08 12.81 7.63
CA ALA A 186 9.12 11.71 7.54
C ALA A 186 9.32 10.88 6.26
N ILE A 187 9.69 11.52 5.12
CA ILE A 187 10.01 10.82 3.86
C ILE A 187 11.17 9.85 4.10
N GLU A 188 12.31 10.34 4.59
CA GLU A 188 13.49 9.50 4.85
C GLU A 188 13.18 8.35 5.82
N PHE A 189 12.40 8.62 6.85
CA PHE A 189 11.99 7.60 7.80
C PHE A 189 11.17 6.49 7.14
N ILE A 190 10.14 6.86 6.38
CA ILE A 190 9.26 5.90 5.68
C ILE A 190 10.06 5.06 4.68
N HIS A 191 10.94 5.68 3.91
CA HIS A 191 11.82 4.98 2.95
C HIS A 191 12.69 3.93 3.65
N LYS A 192 13.32 4.28 4.79
CA LYS A 192 14.11 3.34 5.58
C LYS A 192 13.28 2.16 6.07
N GLN A 193 12.04 2.40 6.50
CA GLN A 193 11.15 1.33 6.95
C GLN A 193 10.75 0.40 5.80
N LEU A 194 10.47 0.94 4.60
CA LEU A 194 10.15 0.13 3.41
C LEU A 194 11.33 -0.76 3.01
N ILE A 195 12.54 -0.21 2.98
CA ILE A 195 13.76 -0.95 2.69
C ILE A 195 13.98 -2.05 3.75
N ALA A 196 13.80 -1.73 5.04
CA ALA A 196 13.96 -2.72 6.11
C ALA A 196 12.98 -3.89 5.98
N LEU A 197 11.73 -3.64 5.60
CA LEU A 197 10.74 -4.69 5.35
C LEU A 197 11.13 -5.55 4.14
N ARG A 198 11.55 -4.94 3.03
CA ARG A 198 12.09 -5.67 1.88
C ARG A 198 13.26 -6.57 2.30
N ASP A 199 14.23 -6.02 3.02
CA ASP A 199 15.44 -6.75 3.44
C ASP A 199 15.10 -7.88 4.44
N ALA A 200 14.00 -7.75 5.19
CA ALA A 200 13.42 -8.82 6.01
C ALA A 200 12.65 -9.89 5.19
N GLY A 201 12.66 -9.79 3.85
CA GLY A 201 12.04 -10.77 2.96
C GLY A 201 10.56 -10.52 2.65
N LYS A 202 10.01 -9.34 3.00
CA LYS A 202 8.62 -9.00 2.69
C LYS A 202 8.47 -8.58 1.23
N ALA A 203 7.30 -8.82 0.65
CA ALA A 203 6.95 -8.31 -0.66
C ALA A 203 6.29 -6.94 -0.53
N VAL A 204 6.67 -5.98 -1.36
CA VAL A 204 6.11 -4.63 -1.35
C VAL A 204 5.63 -4.25 -2.75
N LEU A 205 4.37 -3.81 -2.87
CA LEU A 205 3.86 -3.11 -4.03
C LEU A 205 3.81 -1.62 -3.70
N LEU A 206 4.70 -0.85 -4.32
CA LEU A 206 4.79 0.60 -4.13
C LEU A 206 4.14 1.32 -5.30
N VAL A 207 3.16 2.17 -5.03
CA VAL A 207 2.55 3.07 -6.01
C VAL A 207 2.91 4.50 -5.65
N SER A 208 3.57 5.23 -6.53
CA SER A 208 3.86 6.65 -6.35
C SER A 208 3.81 7.39 -7.69
N VAL A 209 3.41 8.65 -7.64
CA VAL A 209 3.52 9.59 -8.78
C VAL A 209 4.90 10.27 -8.81
N GLU A 210 5.66 10.17 -7.74
CA GLU A 210 7.00 10.72 -7.62
C GLU A 210 8.02 9.72 -8.21
N LEU A 211 8.56 10.04 -9.40
CA LEU A 211 9.52 9.14 -10.09
C LEU A 211 10.77 8.88 -9.27
N ASP A 212 11.29 9.89 -8.57
CA ASP A 212 12.45 9.76 -7.69
C ASP A 212 12.22 8.71 -6.60
N GLU A 213 11.01 8.68 -6.02
CA GLU A 213 10.65 7.69 -5.02
C GLU A 213 10.61 6.28 -5.63
N ILE A 214 9.97 6.12 -6.78
CA ILE A 214 9.90 4.85 -7.50
C ILE A 214 11.31 4.35 -7.88
N MET A 215 12.14 5.21 -8.47
CA MET A 215 13.48 4.85 -8.92
C MET A 215 14.43 4.51 -7.77
N SER A 216 14.32 5.22 -6.64
CA SER A 216 15.21 5.03 -5.50
C SER A 216 14.88 3.82 -4.63
N LEU A 217 13.62 3.38 -4.59
CA LEU A 217 13.16 2.33 -3.69
C LEU A 217 12.92 0.98 -4.38
N SER A 218 12.60 0.99 -5.68
CA SER A 218 12.14 -0.22 -6.36
C SER A 218 13.30 -1.10 -6.81
N ASP A 219 13.12 -2.41 -6.68
CA ASP A 219 14.00 -3.41 -7.30
C ASP A 219 13.61 -3.65 -8.77
N ARG A 220 12.34 -3.36 -9.09
CA ARG A 220 11.77 -3.44 -10.44
C ARG A 220 10.63 -2.45 -10.57
N ILE A 221 10.52 -1.80 -11.73
CA ILE A 221 9.48 -0.81 -12.01
C ILE A 221 8.55 -1.35 -13.08
N ALA A 222 7.24 -1.34 -12.82
CA ALA A 222 6.21 -1.52 -13.83
C ALA A 222 5.59 -0.15 -14.16
N VAL A 223 5.42 0.14 -15.45
CA VAL A 223 4.84 1.42 -15.87
C VAL A 223 3.38 1.20 -16.26
N MET A 224 2.50 2.00 -15.69
CA MET A 224 1.05 1.91 -15.93
C MET A 224 0.56 3.09 -16.76
N PHE A 225 -0.20 2.78 -17.81
CA PHE A 225 -0.89 3.76 -18.65
C PHE A 225 -2.23 3.19 -19.09
N ASP A 226 -3.28 3.99 -19.03
CA ASP A 226 -4.66 3.66 -19.45
C ASP A 226 -5.13 2.27 -18.97
N GLY A 227 -4.89 1.95 -17.69
CA GLY A 227 -5.29 0.68 -17.07
C GLY A 227 -4.50 -0.54 -17.50
N ARG A 228 -3.37 -0.38 -18.17
CA ARG A 228 -2.48 -1.45 -18.65
C ARG A 228 -1.06 -1.26 -18.17
N LEU A 229 -0.31 -2.37 -18.05
CA LEU A 229 1.13 -2.30 -17.87
C LEU A 229 1.81 -2.17 -19.23
N MET A 230 2.57 -1.09 -19.40
CA MET A 230 3.35 -0.80 -20.62
C MET A 230 4.66 -1.59 -20.68
N GLY A 231 5.09 -2.16 -19.56
CA GLY A 231 6.29 -2.97 -19.46
C GLY A 231 6.95 -2.83 -18.09
N PHE A 232 8.04 -3.58 -17.93
CA PHE A 232 8.87 -3.57 -16.74
C PHE A 232 10.22 -2.97 -17.04
N ARG A 233 10.78 -2.25 -16.07
CA ARG A 233 12.12 -1.65 -16.15
C ARG A 233 12.95 -1.99 -14.92
N ASP A 234 14.23 -2.07 -15.15
CA ASP A 234 15.25 -2.16 -14.11
C ASP A 234 15.64 -0.72 -13.75
N PRO A 235 15.48 -0.28 -12.48
CA PRO A 235 15.77 1.09 -12.07
C PRO A 235 17.24 1.50 -12.33
N GLU A 236 18.17 0.54 -12.35
CA GLU A 236 19.58 0.82 -12.64
C GLU A 236 19.88 1.03 -14.15
N LYS A 237 18.93 0.67 -15.03
CA LYS A 237 19.11 0.69 -16.50
C LYS A 237 18.16 1.62 -17.24
N THR A 238 17.22 2.23 -16.54
CA THR A 238 16.25 3.18 -17.09
C THR A 238 16.50 4.59 -16.56
N ASP A 239 15.88 5.57 -17.19
CA ASP A 239 15.92 6.95 -16.75
C ASP A 239 14.49 7.56 -16.70
N GLU A 240 14.38 8.73 -16.10
CA GLU A 240 13.11 9.45 -15.97
C GLU A 240 12.44 9.74 -17.32
N ARG A 241 13.26 9.97 -18.37
CA ARG A 241 12.76 10.26 -19.71
C ARG A 241 12.07 9.05 -20.30
N GLU A 242 12.71 7.86 -20.21
CA GLU A 242 12.12 6.62 -20.71
C GLU A 242 10.83 6.28 -19.94
N LEU A 243 10.87 6.38 -18.61
CA LEU A 243 9.68 6.17 -17.79
C LEU A 243 8.57 7.16 -18.14
N GLY A 244 8.90 8.45 -18.32
CA GLY A 244 7.95 9.49 -18.72
C GLY A 244 7.28 9.21 -20.06
N LEU A 245 8.02 8.72 -21.06
CA LEU A 245 7.46 8.32 -22.36
C LEU A 245 6.47 7.16 -22.21
N LEU A 246 6.85 6.13 -21.46
CA LEU A 246 5.97 4.99 -21.20
C LEU A 246 4.72 5.39 -20.41
N MET A 247 4.85 6.31 -19.44
CA MET A 247 3.73 6.88 -18.67
C MET A 247 2.78 7.72 -19.56
N ALA A 248 3.26 8.20 -20.69
CA ALA A 248 2.47 8.88 -21.72
C ALA A 248 1.91 7.92 -22.78
N GLY A 249 2.14 6.61 -22.65
CA GLY A 249 1.68 5.59 -23.59
C GLY A 249 2.58 5.44 -24.83
N ILE A 250 3.73 6.10 -24.86
CA ILE A 250 4.65 6.05 -26.00
C ILE A 250 5.61 4.86 -25.79
N THR A 251 5.42 3.82 -26.57
CA THR A 251 6.35 2.69 -26.64
C THR A 251 7.31 2.96 -27.80
N GLY A 252 8.64 3.00 -27.57
CA GLY A 252 9.66 3.34 -28.57
C GLY A 252 9.70 2.50 -29.85
N LYS A 253 8.60 1.87 -30.25
CA LYS A 253 8.36 1.20 -31.52
C LYS A 253 7.68 2.09 -32.57
N GLU A 254 7.24 3.30 -32.19
CA GLU A 254 6.52 4.22 -33.10
C GLU A 254 7.41 5.32 -33.73
N GLU A 255 8.71 5.42 -33.40
CA GLU A 255 9.62 6.38 -34.03
C GLU A 255 10.28 5.88 -35.35
N ALA A 256 9.81 4.77 -35.92
CA ALA A 256 10.33 4.22 -37.18
C ALA A 256 9.22 4.09 -38.26
N ALA A 257 8.43 5.18 -38.46
CA ALA A 257 7.52 5.27 -39.62
C ALA A 257 7.53 6.70 -40.18
#